data_9d0df933f64da09cca9fba89d295f6f5
#
_entry.id   9d0df933f64da09cca9fba89d295f6f5
#
_cell.length_a   1.000
_cell.length_b   1.000
_cell.length_c   1.000
_cell.angle_alpha   90.00
_cell.angle_beta   90.00
_cell.angle_gamma   90.00
#
_symmetry.space_group_name_H-M   'P 1'
#
loop_
_entity.id
_entity.type
_entity.pdbx_description
1 polymer ?
#
loop_
_entity_poly.entity_id
_entity_poly.type
_entity_poly.pdbx_seq_one_letter_code
_entity_poly.pdbx_strand_id
1 'polypeptide(L)'
;MRKYFVLAWLLCPVAVLTYHFNYGQAELAREQARERLVRIRELELAKEPDWETILAEYDKVAAQLPPGDHPRARHQVRLAKAKARIEMLDVAGALTDLTQLLAESAAASGEDAPTTRAIRETQGKAFYYATSLLRASGATEDEWRPYAERTRQVFRYLAEHQDEAALAEYEQRVEKEFQKSIRTHLPQ
;
A
#
# COMPACT_ATOMS: atom_id res chain seq x y z
N MET A 1 -8.41 42.95 39.36
CA MET A 1 -8.86 41.54 39.17
C MET A 1 -9.95 41.35 38.09
N ARG A 2 -10.99 42.16 38.01
CA ARG A 2 -12.08 42.06 37.02
C ARG A 2 -11.61 42.09 35.54
N LYS A 3 -10.59 42.91 35.20
CA LYS A 3 -10.08 43.02 33.83
C LYS A 3 -9.42 41.75 33.33
N TYR A 4 -8.71 41.00 34.17
CA TYR A 4 -8.07 39.74 33.82
C TYR A 4 -9.09 38.61 33.64
N PHE A 5 -10.21 38.64 34.36
CA PHE A 5 -11.29 37.66 34.21
C PHE A 5 -11.99 37.80 32.87
N VAL A 6 -12.27 39.03 32.43
CA VAL A 6 -12.86 39.30 31.11
C VAL A 6 -11.91 38.88 29.98
N LEU A 7 -10.59 39.14 30.14
CA LEU A 7 -9.61 38.76 29.15
C LEU A 7 -9.46 37.24 29.06
N ALA A 8 -9.43 36.53 30.18
CA ALA A 8 -9.38 35.06 30.21
C ALA A 8 -10.63 34.44 29.58
N TRP A 9 -11.80 35.03 29.82
CA TRP A 9 -13.07 34.57 29.26
C TRP A 9 -13.12 34.76 27.72
N LEU A 10 -12.52 35.82 27.21
CA LEU A 10 -12.40 36.09 25.75
C LEU A 10 -11.35 35.20 25.06
N LEU A 11 -10.26 34.83 25.76
CA LEU A 11 -9.23 33.98 25.25
C LEU A 11 -9.59 32.48 25.23
N CYS A 12 -10.48 32.06 26.15
CA CYS A 12 -10.89 30.65 26.24
C CYS A 12 -11.53 30.11 24.94
N PRO A 13 -12.53 30.77 24.31
CA PRO A 13 -13.10 30.30 23.05
C PRO A 13 -12.05 30.31 21.89
N VAL A 14 -11.15 31.29 21.89
CA VAL A 14 -10.06 31.31 20.88
C VAL A 14 -9.11 30.12 21.06
N ALA A 15 -8.74 29.82 22.30
CA ALA A 15 -7.91 28.64 22.60
C ALA A 15 -8.60 27.32 22.23
N VAL A 16 -9.89 27.20 22.53
CA VAL A 16 -10.71 26.03 22.18
C VAL A 16 -10.83 25.89 20.67
N LEU A 17 -11.10 26.97 19.95
CA LEU A 17 -11.15 26.97 18.48
C LEU A 17 -9.81 26.60 17.88
N THR A 18 -8.71 27.17 18.37
CA THR A 18 -7.36 26.88 17.90
C THR A 18 -7.01 25.40 18.15
N TYR A 19 -7.35 24.87 19.32
CA TYR A 19 -7.17 23.45 19.64
C TYR A 19 -8.00 22.56 18.72
N HIS A 20 -9.28 22.90 18.54
CA HIS A 20 -10.19 22.13 17.66
C HIS A 20 -9.70 22.12 16.21
N PHE A 21 -9.29 23.26 15.67
CA PHE A 21 -8.81 23.34 14.29
C PHE A 21 -7.44 22.68 14.08
N ASN A 22 -6.53 22.71 15.05
CA ASN A 22 -5.19 22.16 14.87
C ASN A 22 -5.10 20.67 15.26
N TYR A 23 -5.86 20.21 16.25
CA TYR A 23 -5.75 18.84 16.78
C TYR A 23 -7.02 18.02 16.56
N GLY A 24 -8.20 18.61 16.77
CA GLY A 24 -9.46 17.89 16.67
C GLY A 24 -9.78 17.42 15.25
N GLN A 25 -9.46 18.22 14.24
CA GLN A 25 -9.67 17.85 12.83
C GLN A 25 -8.76 16.69 12.41
N ALA A 26 -7.50 16.70 12.85
CA ALA A 26 -6.56 15.63 12.53
C ALA A 26 -6.97 14.30 13.18
N GLU A 27 -7.44 14.32 14.43
CA GLU A 27 -7.89 13.10 15.10
C GLU A 27 -9.18 12.54 14.49
N LEU A 28 -10.13 13.40 14.15
CA LEU A 28 -11.34 13.00 13.44
C LEU A 28 -11.02 12.37 12.07
N ALA A 29 -10.08 12.96 11.33
CA ALA A 29 -9.62 12.42 10.04
C ALA A 29 -8.98 11.04 10.20
N ARG A 30 -8.20 10.83 11.26
CA ARG A 30 -7.61 9.52 11.58
C ARG A 30 -8.65 8.48 11.91
N GLU A 31 -9.65 8.84 12.71
CA GLU A 31 -10.73 7.92 13.07
C GLU A 31 -11.56 7.52 11.84
N GLN A 32 -11.92 8.48 11.00
CA GLN A 32 -12.60 8.21 9.73
C GLN A 32 -11.75 7.33 8.80
N ALA A 33 -10.43 7.55 8.75
CA ALA A 33 -9.53 6.70 7.98
C ALA A 33 -9.51 5.26 8.52
N ARG A 34 -9.50 5.07 9.85
CA ARG A 34 -9.57 3.74 10.48
C ARG A 34 -10.88 3.01 10.17
N GLU A 35 -12.01 3.68 10.31
CA GLU A 35 -13.33 3.11 9.97
C GLU A 35 -13.38 2.66 8.51
N ARG A 36 -12.84 3.48 7.58
CA ARG A 36 -12.76 3.11 6.16
C ARG A 36 -11.85 1.92 5.94
N LEU A 37 -10.70 1.82 6.61
CA LEU A 37 -9.81 0.66 6.50
C LEU A 37 -10.48 -0.62 6.98
N VAL A 38 -11.29 -0.57 8.04
CA VAL A 38 -12.09 -1.72 8.48
C VAL A 38 -13.09 -2.13 7.39
N ARG A 39 -13.81 -1.16 6.81
CA ARG A 39 -14.74 -1.43 5.71
C ARG A 39 -14.05 -1.99 4.47
N ILE A 40 -12.89 -1.45 4.08
CA ILE A 40 -12.09 -1.99 2.98
C ILE A 40 -11.75 -3.46 3.25
N ARG A 41 -11.35 -3.78 4.49
CA ARG A 41 -11.04 -5.16 4.86
C ARG A 41 -12.23 -6.11 4.70
N GLU A 42 -13.43 -5.67 5.03
CA GLU A 42 -14.66 -6.43 4.81
C GLU A 42 -14.93 -6.65 3.33
N LEU A 43 -14.73 -5.62 2.49
CA LEU A 43 -14.86 -5.72 1.03
C LEU A 43 -13.84 -6.68 0.41
N GLU A 44 -12.58 -6.65 0.88
CA GLU A 44 -11.52 -7.57 0.41
C GLU A 44 -11.81 -9.04 0.77
N LEU A 45 -12.51 -9.28 1.87
CA LEU A 45 -12.88 -10.62 2.33
C LEU A 45 -14.18 -11.15 1.71
N ALA A 46 -14.88 -10.35 0.91
CA ALA A 46 -16.07 -10.78 0.21
C ALA A 46 -15.75 -11.93 -0.77
N LYS A 47 -16.73 -12.78 -1.05
CA LYS A 47 -16.56 -13.91 -1.98
C LYS A 47 -16.18 -13.46 -3.39
N GLU A 48 -16.68 -12.31 -3.80
CA GLU A 48 -16.39 -11.63 -5.07
C GLU A 48 -16.07 -10.16 -4.76
N PRO A 49 -14.79 -9.82 -4.50
CA PRO A 49 -14.41 -8.46 -4.16
C PRO A 49 -14.58 -7.50 -5.34
N ASP A 50 -15.24 -6.39 -5.10
CA ASP A 50 -15.27 -5.26 -6.05
C ASP A 50 -14.00 -4.43 -5.87
N TRP A 51 -12.97 -4.78 -6.64
CA TRP A 51 -11.66 -4.14 -6.54
C TRP A 51 -11.68 -2.67 -6.96
N GLU A 52 -12.57 -2.24 -7.86
CA GLU A 52 -12.70 -0.83 -8.25
C GLU A 52 -13.20 0.00 -7.07
N THR A 53 -14.25 -0.48 -6.39
CA THR A 53 -14.73 0.14 -5.15
C THR A 53 -13.66 0.16 -4.06
N ILE A 54 -12.92 -0.94 -3.89
CA ILE A 54 -11.82 -1.04 -2.91
C ILE A 54 -10.73 -0.01 -3.20
N LEU A 55 -10.31 0.14 -4.45
CA LEU A 55 -9.31 1.15 -4.83
C LEU A 55 -9.81 2.57 -4.57
N ALA A 56 -11.07 2.87 -4.91
CA ALA A 56 -11.66 4.18 -4.64
C ALA A 56 -11.71 4.50 -3.13
N GLU A 57 -11.99 3.51 -2.28
CA GLU A 57 -11.95 3.68 -0.82
C GLU A 57 -10.52 3.90 -0.32
N TYR A 58 -9.50 3.20 -0.85
CA TYR A 58 -8.09 3.49 -0.52
C TYR A 58 -7.68 4.91 -0.90
N ASP A 59 -8.16 5.45 -2.03
CA ASP A 59 -7.90 6.84 -2.43
C ASP A 59 -8.52 7.83 -1.44
N LYS A 60 -9.73 7.57 -0.96
CA LYS A 60 -10.37 8.39 0.09
C LYS A 60 -9.57 8.35 1.39
N VAL A 61 -9.08 7.18 1.81
CA VAL A 61 -8.22 7.06 2.99
C VAL A 61 -6.93 7.86 2.80
N ALA A 62 -6.27 7.73 1.66
CA ALA A 62 -5.04 8.46 1.37
C ALA A 62 -5.24 9.98 1.40
N ALA A 63 -6.38 10.48 0.89
CA ALA A 63 -6.74 11.90 0.92
C ALA A 63 -7.09 12.42 2.33
N GLN A 64 -7.61 11.57 3.21
CA GLN A 64 -7.96 11.93 4.59
C GLN A 64 -6.77 11.96 5.54
N LEU A 65 -5.68 11.26 5.24
CA LEU A 65 -4.49 11.27 6.07
C LEU A 65 -3.84 12.66 6.06
N PRO A 66 -3.68 13.32 7.23
CA PRO A 66 -3.11 14.65 7.32
C PRO A 66 -1.72 14.75 6.68
N PRO A 67 -1.36 15.87 6.04
CA PRO A 67 -0.06 16.03 5.36
C PRO A 67 1.17 15.82 6.25
N GLY A 68 1.04 16.08 7.55
CA GLY A 68 2.10 15.90 8.55
C GLY A 68 2.08 14.56 9.28
N ASP A 69 1.14 13.68 8.95
CA ASP A 69 1.02 12.39 9.63
C ASP A 69 2.14 11.42 9.21
N HIS A 70 2.40 10.48 10.11
CA HIS A 70 3.51 9.53 10.00
C HIS A 70 3.68 8.98 8.58
N PRO A 71 4.82 9.21 7.92
CA PRO A 71 5.12 8.69 6.57
C PRO A 71 4.79 7.19 6.44
N ARG A 72 5.01 6.44 7.54
CA ARG A 72 4.73 5.02 7.62
C ARG A 72 3.25 4.67 7.36
N ALA A 73 2.30 5.42 7.92
CA ALA A 73 0.87 5.14 7.71
C ALA A 73 0.47 5.34 6.24
N ARG A 74 0.98 6.41 5.61
CA ARG A 74 0.76 6.67 4.18
C ARG A 74 1.38 5.58 3.31
N HIS A 75 2.61 5.15 3.63
CA HIS A 75 3.27 4.06 2.91
C HIS A 75 2.48 2.76 3.03
N GLN A 76 1.91 2.45 4.20
CA GLN A 76 1.08 1.26 4.39
C GLN A 76 -0.22 1.30 3.55
N VAL A 77 -0.91 2.44 3.49
CA VAL A 77 -2.12 2.61 2.66
C VAL A 77 -1.78 2.48 1.17
N ARG A 78 -0.71 3.12 0.71
CA ARG A 78 -0.26 3.02 -0.69
C ARG A 78 0.20 1.60 -1.05
N LEU A 79 0.86 0.90 -0.14
CA LEU A 79 1.23 -0.49 -0.32
C LEU A 79 -0.01 -1.39 -0.43
N ALA A 80 -1.02 -1.18 0.42
CA ALA A 80 -2.28 -1.93 0.36
C ALA A 80 -3.02 -1.66 -0.97
N LYS A 81 -3.07 -0.40 -1.42
CA LYS A 81 -3.61 -0.04 -2.74
C LYS A 81 -2.87 -0.74 -3.88
N ALA A 82 -1.54 -0.78 -3.85
CA ALA A 82 -0.76 -1.48 -4.87
C ALA A 82 -1.04 -3.00 -4.88
N LYS A 83 -1.24 -3.61 -3.71
CA LYS A 83 -1.67 -5.01 -3.62
C LYS A 83 -3.05 -5.23 -4.25
N ALA A 84 -4.02 -4.35 -3.98
CA ALA A 84 -5.34 -4.41 -4.61
C ALA A 84 -5.27 -4.31 -6.14
N ARG A 85 -4.39 -3.45 -6.69
CA ARG A 85 -4.13 -3.39 -8.13
C ARG A 85 -3.58 -4.70 -8.69
N ILE A 86 -2.69 -5.37 -7.97
CA ILE A 86 -2.17 -6.69 -8.39
C ILE A 86 -3.30 -7.71 -8.45
N GLU A 87 -4.23 -7.72 -7.50
CA GLU A 87 -5.39 -8.62 -7.51
C GLU A 87 -6.33 -8.36 -8.69
N MET A 88 -6.42 -7.12 -9.18
CA MET A 88 -7.13 -6.74 -10.42
C MET A 88 -6.36 -7.08 -11.70
N LEU A 89 -5.13 -7.59 -11.60
CA LEU A 89 -4.19 -7.74 -12.71
C LEU A 89 -3.74 -6.41 -13.35
N ASP A 90 -3.97 -5.25 -12.70
CA ASP A 90 -3.34 -3.96 -13.07
C ASP A 90 -1.89 -3.93 -12.56
N VAL A 91 -1.09 -4.85 -13.09
CA VAL A 91 0.31 -5.04 -12.67
C VAL A 91 1.18 -3.85 -13.07
N ALA A 92 0.89 -3.21 -14.20
CA ALA A 92 1.65 -2.04 -14.67
C ALA A 92 1.45 -0.83 -13.74
N GLY A 93 0.21 -0.54 -13.36
CA GLY A 93 -0.11 0.49 -12.38
C GLY A 93 0.50 0.20 -11.01
N ALA A 94 0.42 -1.06 -10.56
CA ALA A 94 1.03 -1.49 -9.31
C ALA A 94 2.55 -1.31 -9.30
N LEU A 95 3.26 -1.68 -10.36
CA LEU A 95 4.71 -1.52 -10.48
C LEU A 95 5.14 -0.06 -10.45
N THR A 96 4.38 0.82 -11.10
CA THR A 96 4.63 2.27 -11.09
C THR A 96 4.54 2.81 -9.66
N ASP A 97 3.45 2.52 -8.95
CA ASP A 97 3.24 2.94 -7.56
C ASP A 97 4.30 2.38 -6.62
N LEU A 98 4.62 1.08 -6.74
CA LEU A 98 5.59 0.41 -5.88
C LEU A 98 7.01 0.93 -6.09
N THR A 99 7.39 1.28 -7.32
CA THR A 99 8.72 1.83 -7.61
C THR A 99 8.91 3.19 -6.93
N GLN A 100 7.92 4.07 -7.04
CA GLN A 100 7.95 5.36 -6.35
C GLN A 100 7.92 5.18 -4.83
N LEU A 101 7.02 4.32 -4.33
CA LEU A 101 6.85 4.07 -2.91
C LEU A 101 8.10 3.48 -2.26
N LEU A 102 8.81 2.60 -2.98
CA LEU A 102 10.07 2.01 -2.51
C LEU A 102 11.14 3.08 -2.31
N ALA A 103 11.32 3.96 -3.29
CA ALA A 103 12.29 5.06 -3.19
C ALA A 103 11.98 6.01 -2.01
N GLU A 104 10.70 6.39 -1.85
CA GLU A 104 10.25 7.25 -0.75
C GLU A 104 10.44 6.57 0.62
N SER A 105 10.10 5.28 0.74
CA SER A 105 10.22 4.53 1.99
C SER A 105 11.67 4.30 2.38
N ALA A 106 12.54 3.96 1.43
CA ALA A 106 13.96 3.78 1.65
C ALA A 106 14.62 5.09 2.13
N ALA A 107 14.28 6.22 1.51
CA ALA A 107 14.78 7.53 1.91
C ALA A 107 14.29 7.95 3.31
N ALA A 108 13.03 7.62 3.67
CA ALA A 108 12.44 8.02 4.95
C ALA A 108 12.81 7.12 6.14
N SER A 109 13.01 5.82 5.91
CA SER A 109 13.09 4.81 6.97
C SER A 109 14.30 3.87 6.84
N GLY A 110 15.03 3.94 5.72
CA GLY A 110 16.13 3.05 5.37
C GLY A 110 15.70 1.81 4.59
N GLU A 111 16.67 1.19 3.92
CA GLU A 111 16.48 0.02 3.04
C GLU A 111 15.97 -1.22 3.80
N ASP A 112 16.43 -1.42 5.04
CA ASP A 112 16.10 -2.58 5.87
C ASP A 112 14.86 -2.39 6.75
N ALA A 113 14.19 -1.24 6.67
CA ALA A 113 12.98 -1.00 7.44
C ALA A 113 11.88 -2.02 7.06
N PRO A 114 11.09 -2.53 8.02
CA PRO A 114 10.06 -3.54 7.73
C PRO A 114 9.09 -3.12 6.64
N THR A 115 8.71 -1.83 6.59
CA THR A 115 7.82 -1.30 5.55
C THR A 115 8.51 -1.30 4.18
N THR A 116 9.79 -0.90 4.10
CA THR A 116 10.57 -0.89 2.85
C THR A 116 10.74 -2.31 2.32
N ARG A 117 11.02 -3.27 3.19
CA ARG A 117 11.08 -4.70 2.83
C ARG A 117 9.73 -5.21 2.30
N ALA A 118 8.61 -4.92 2.96
CA ALA A 118 7.28 -5.33 2.51
C ALA A 118 6.91 -4.74 1.14
N ILE A 119 7.35 -3.50 0.85
CA ILE A 119 7.18 -2.88 -0.47
C ILE A 119 8.00 -3.64 -1.52
N ARG A 120 9.25 -3.97 -1.21
CA ARG A 120 10.15 -4.72 -2.10
C ARG A 120 9.62 -6.12 -2.40
N GLU A 121 9.13 -6.83 -1.40
CA GLU A 121 8.46 -8.13 -1.58
C GLU A 121 7.26 -8.03 -2.53
N THR A 122 6.40 -7.03 -2.31
CA THR A 122 5.24 -6.80 -3.17
C THR A 122 5.65 -6.44 -4.59
N GLN A 123 6.74 -5.69 -4.77
CA GLN A 123 7.30 -5.39 -6.08
C GLN A 123 7.84 -6.65 -6.78
N GLY A 124 8.50 -7.55 -6.05
CA GLY A 124 8.93 -8.86 -6.56
C GLY A 124 7.75 -9.70 -7.07
N LYS A 125 6.66 -9.76 -6.29
CA LYS A 125 5.39 -10.41 -6.68
C LYS A 125 4.83 -9.77 -7.97
N ALA A 126 4.80 -8.44 -8.06
CA ALA A 126 4.30 -7.75 -9.24
C ALA A 126 5.15 -8.04 -10.50
N PHE A 127 6.47 -8.06 -10.40
CA PHE A 127 7.34 -8.45 -11.52
C PHE A 127 7.12 -9.90 -11.95
N TYR A 128 6.93 -10.81 -11.00
CA TYR A 128 6.58 -12.19 -11.29
C TYR A 128 5.26 -12.30 -12.06
N TYR A 129 4.22 -11.59 -11.63
CA TYR A 129 2.92 -11.56 -12.31
C TYR A 129 3.03 -10.96 -13.72
N ALA A 130 3.77 -9.85 -13.88
CA ALA A 130 4.04 -9.26 -15.19
C ALA A 130 4.69 -10.28 -16.15
N THR A 131 5.72 -10.99 -15.67
CA THR A 131 6.38 -12.04 -16.45
C THR A 131 5.40 -13.12 -16.90
N SER A 132 4.59 -13.61 -15.97
CA SER A 132 3.68 -14.71 -16.23
C SER A 132 2.54 -14.30 -17.15
N LEU A 133 1.97 -13.09 -16.97
CA LEU A 133 0.92 -12.56 -17.84
C LEU A 133 1.42 -12.33 -19.27
N LEU A 134 2.61 -11.75 -19.44
CA LEU A 134 3.21 -11.53 -20.76
C LEU A 134 3.46 -12.86 -21.47
N ARG A 135 3.99 -13.86 -20.76
CA ARG A 135 4.19 -15.20 -21.34
C ARG A 135 2.85 -15.87 -21.72
N ALA A 136 1.83 -15.77 -20.88
CA ALA A 136 0.52 -16.32 -21.14
C ALA A 136 -0.19 -15.62 -22.32
N SER A 137 0.07 -14.33 -22.56
CA SER A 137 -0.44 -13.58 -23.71
C SER A 137 0.35 -13.82 -25.03
N GLY A 138 1.38 -14.65 -24.99
CA GLY A 138 2.21 -14.92 -26.17
C GLY A 138 3.22 -13.84 -26.50
N ALA A 139 3.56 -12.98 -25.55
CA ALA A 139 4.61 -11.97 -25.72
C ALA A 139 5.97 -12.61 -26.01
N THR A 140 6.81 -11.89 -26.76
CA THR A 140 8.17 -12.33 -27.10
C THR A 140 9.08 -12.39 -25.89
N GLU A 141 10.20 -13.13 -26.00
CA GLU A 141 11.16 -13.24 -24.90
C GLU A 141 11.72 -11.86 -24.49
N ASP A 142 11.96 -10.99 -25.45
CA ASP A 142 12.47 -9.63 -25.19
C ASP A 142 11.51 -8.78 -24.38
N GLU A 143 10.20 -9.04 -24.44
CA GLU A 143 9.18 -8.32 -23.70
C GLU A 143 9.05 -8.79 -22.25
N TRP A 144 9.07 -10.10 -21.98
CA TRP A 144 8.88 -10.60 -20.60
C TRP A 144 10.19 -10.80 -19.82
N ARG A 145 11.33 -11.03 -20.52
CA ARG A 145 12.64 -11.29 -19.91
C ARG A 145 13.10 -10.20 -18.91
N PRO A 146 12.96 -8.90 -19.20
CA PRO A 146 13.34 -7.86 -18.24
C PRO A 146 12.60 -7.97 -16.90
N TYR A 147 11.33 -8.36 -16.92
CA TYR A 147 10.54 -8.56 -15.71
C TYR A 147 11.00 -9.80 -14.93
N ALA A 148 11.29 -10.90 -15.62
CA ALA A 148 11.84 -12.11 -15.00
C ALA A 148 13.22 -11.86 -14.34
N GLU A 149 14.06 -11.05 -14.97
CA GLU A 149 15.36 -10.68 -14.41
C GLU A 149 15.20 -9.80 -13.16
N ARG A 150 14.28 -8.83 -13.18
CA ARG A 150 13.96 -8.02 -12.01
C ARG A 150 13.37 -8.86 -10.87
N THR A 151 12.51 -9.81 -11.18
CA THR A 151 12.00 -10.79 -10.20
C THR A 151 13.15 -11.48 -9.48
N ARG A 152 14.10 -12.04 -10.23
CA ARG A 152 15.28 -12.73 -9.67
C ARG A 152 16.16 -11.80 -8.82
N GLN A 153 16.36 -10.55 -9.27
CA GLN A 153 17.14 -9.57 -8.52
C GLN A 153 16.51 -9.24 -7.18
N VAL A 154 15.19 -8.99 -7.17
CA VAL A 154 14.44 -8.70 -5.93
C VAL A 154 14.50 -9.89 -4.97
N PHE A 155 14.24 -11.11 -5.45
CA PHE A 155 14.26 -12.28 -4.58
C PHE A 155 15.66 -12.62 -4.08
N ARG A 156 16.70 -12.42 -4.88
CA ARG A 156 18.08 -12.53 -4.41
C ARG A 156 18.39 -11.55 -3.30
N TYR A 157 18.01 -10.28 -3.47
CA TYR A 157 18.18 -9.27 -2.42
C TYR A 157 17.47 -9.67 -1.13
N LEU A 158 16.24 -10.17 -1.23
CA LEU A 158 15.47 -10.62 -0.08
C LEU A 158 16.11 -11.85 0.60
N ALA A 159 16.65 -12.80 -0.18
CA ALA A 159 17.35 -13.97 0.35
C ALA A 159 18.63 -13.57 1.11
N GLU A 160 19.38 -12.60 0.61
CA GLU A 160 20.59 -12.11 1.27
C GLU A 160 20.31 -11.40 2.61
N HIS A 161 19.06 -10.92 2.80
CA HIS A 161 18.64 -10.13 3.97
C HIS A 161 17.55 -10.81 4.81
N GLN A 162 17.15 -12.03 4.48
CA GLN A 162 16.15 -12.82 5.19
C GLN A 162 16.58 -14.27 5.33
N ASP A 163 15.90 -15.01 6.21
CA ASP A 163 16.07 -16.45 6.35
C ASP A 163 15.64 -17.16 5.05
N GLU A 164 16.50 -18.01 4.50
CA GLU A 164 16.32 -18.72 3.22
C GLU A 164 15.02 -19.56 3.21
N ALA A 165 14.64 -20.12 4.36
CA ALA A 165 13.39 -20.87 4.53
C ALA A 165 12.14 -19.99 4.32
N ALA A 166 12.16 -18.77 4.83
CA ALA A 166 11.07 -17.81 4.67
C ALA A 166 10.89 -17.38 3.21
N LEU A 167 11.99 -17.30 2.46
CA LEU A 167 11.95 -16.96 1.03
C LEU A 167 11.31 -18.07 0.19
N ALA A 168 11.71 -19.32 0.39
CA ALA A 168 11.15 -20.47 -0.34
C ALA A 168 9.63 -20.61 -0.08
N GLU A 169 9.18 -20.40 1.15
CA GLU A 169 7.75 -20.38 1.48
C GLU A 169 7.02 -19.22 0.78
N TYR A 170 7.65 -18.05 0.68
CA TYR A 170 7.09 -16.89 0.00
C TYR A 170 6.93 -17.14 -1.51
N GLU A 171 7.94 -17.69 -2.17
CA GLU A 171 7.89 -18.02 -3.61
C GLU A 171 6.77 -19.00 -3.93
N GLN A 172 6.60 -20.06 -3.12
CA GLN A 172 5.50 -21.01 -3.28
C GLN A 172 4.13 -20.37 -3.08
N ARG A 173 4.02 -19.43 -2.16
CA ARG A 173 2.78 -18.69 -1.91
C ARG A 173 2.43 -17.80 -3.09
N VAL A 174 3.39 -17.06 -3.63
CA VAL A 174 3.22 -16.19 -4.80
C VAL A 174 2.75 -17.00 -6.02
N GLU A 175 3.35 -18.18 -6.25
CA GLU A 175 2.94 -19.08 -7.34
C GLU A 175 1.49 -19.54 -7.19
N LYS A 176 1.09 -19.98 -5.99
CA LYS A 176 -0.28 -20.42 -5.71
C LYS A 176 -1.31 -19.30 -5.89
N GLU A 177 -0.99 -18.11 -5.39
CA GLU A 177 -1.87 -16.94 -5.52
C GLU A 177 -2.01 -16.53 -6.99
N PHE A 178 -0.93 -16.55 -7.75
CA PHE A 178 -0.95 -16.25 -9.17
C PHE A 178 -1.83 -17.24 -9.95
N GLN A 179 -1.65 -18.55 -9.73
CA GLN A 179 -2.46 -19.58 -10.36
C GLN A 179 -3.96 -19.43 -10.04
N LYS A 180 -4.28 -19.00 -8.81
CA LYS A 180 -5.64 -18.70 -8.40
C LYS A 180 -6.19 -17.49 -9.16
N SER A 181 -5.43 -16.39 -9.24
CA SER A 181 -5.85 -15.15 -9.91
C SER A 181 -6.08 -15.36 -11.41
N ILE A 182 -5.20 -16.12 -12.09
CA ILE A 182 -5.39 -16.47 -13.50
C ILE A 182 -6.69 -17.24 -13.71
N ARG A 183 -6.97 -18.26 -12.89
CA ARG A 183 -8.19 -19.05 -13.03
C ARG A 183 -9.47 -18.25 -12.83
N THR A 184 -9.39 -17.18 -12.04
CA THR A 184 -10.54 -16.32 -11.73
C THR A 184 -10.81 -15.30 -12.84
N HIS A 185 -9.77 -14.80 -13.53
CA HIS A 185 -9.88 -13.65 -14.43
C HIS A 185 -9.69 -13.98 -15.92
N LEU A 186 -9.11 -15.13 -16.25
CA LEU A 186 -8.96 -15.57 -17.64
C LEU A 186 -9.96 -16.73 -17.90
N PRO A 187 -11.02 -16.51 -18.69
CA PRO A 187 -11.90 -17.59 -19.13
C PRO A 187 -11.10 -18.59 -19.98
N GLN A 188 -11.33 -19.89 -19.74
CA GLN A 188 -10.79 -21.00 -20.54
C GLN A 188 -11.44 -21.03 -21.93
#